data_e1a2e15f73e21a2b36fc0502a3b72aaf
#
_entry.id   e1a2e15f73e21a2b36fc0502a3b72aaf
#
_cell.length_a   1.000
_cell.length_b   1.000
_cell.length_c   1.000
_cell.angle_alpha   90.00
_cell.angle_beta   90.00
_cell.angle_gamma   90.00
#
_symmetry.space_group_name_H-M   'P 1'
#
loop_
_entity.id
_entity.type
_entity.pdbx_description
1 polymer ?
#
loop_
_entity_poly.entity_id
_entity_poly.type
_entity_poly.pdbx_seq_one_letter_code
_entity_poly.pdbx_strand_id
1 'polypeptide(L)'
;PGAVGQRVTEDWPTTGIPSAQYSRDKSETERIVREVARRHPEMTLTVIRPTLVLQPDAGSEIARYFLGPLLFGAARLMPGSVAKQLPLPLPAVSVAFVHADDVADALVRILDRRAPGPFNLAAEPLMDAPGIARALGTRRVPVPAFAVRAAVQAAFAAHVIPTEPGWVDIGTRAPALDTSRARRLLDWTPEHRGDEVLARFVAALGRGEGGEGPVLRPAAGSAGAS
;
A
#
# COMPACT_ATOMS: atom_id res chain seq x y z
N PRO A 1 4.63 17.31 5.47
CA PRO A 1 3.94 16.21 6.10
C PRO A 1 2.68 16.70 6.78
N GLY A 2 1.54 16.05 6.50
CA GLY A 2 0.28 16.36 7.17
C GLY A 2 0.21 15.70 8.56
N ALA A 3 -0.79 16.11 9.36
CA ALA A 3 -1.14 15.36 10.58
C ALA A 3 -1.69 13.97 10.20
N VAL A 4 -1.46 12.98 11.05
CA VAL A 4 -1.98 11.62 10.86
C VAL A 4 -3.51 11.69 10.65
N GLY A 5 -4.00 11.12 9.54
CA GLY A 5 -5.42 11.15 9.16
C GLY A 5 -5.91 12.44 8.50
N GLN A 6 -5.07 13.47 8.33
CA GLN A 6 -5.44 14.66 7.56
C GLN A 6 -5.72 14.26 6.10
N ARG A 7 -6.90 14.67 5.58
CA ARG A 7 -7.26 14.44 4.17
C ARG A 7 -6.71 15.57 3.31
N VAL A 8 -6.15 15.18 2.16
CA VAL A 8 -5.57 16.11 1.19
C VAL A 8 -6.12 15.86 -0.20
N THR A 9 -6.40 16.94 -0.92
CA THR A 9 -6.82 16.91 -2.32
C THR A 9 -5.61 16.75 -3.25
N GLU A 10 -5.87 16.67 -4.54
CA GLU A 10 -4.84 16.56 -5.58
C GLU A 10 -3.92 17.78 -5.68
N ASP A 11 -4.31 18.91 -5.10
CA ASP A 11 -3.50 20.14 -5.05
C ASP A 11 -2.41 20.10 -3.97
N TRP A 12 -2.41 19.05 -3.12
CA TRP A 12 -1.38 18.88 -2.11
C TRP A 12 0.01 18.78 -2.75
N PRO A 13 1.04 19.46 -2.22
CA PRO A 13 2.38 19.43 -2.78
C PRO A 13 2.96 18.02 -2.87
N THR A 14 3.44 17.65 -4.07
CA THR A 14 4.06 16.35 -4.36
C THR A 14 5.57 16.38 -4.15
N THR A 15 6.03 16.93 -3.03
CA THR A 15 7.47 17.02 -2.70
C THR A 15 8.03 15.73 -2.12
N GLY A 16 7.16 14.80 -1.77
CA GLY A 16 7.53 13.52 -1.17
C GLY A 16 7.98 13.62 0.29
N ILE A 17 8.36 12.48 0.85
CA ILE A 17 8.96 12.34 2.17
C ILE A 17 10.47 12.14 1.97
N PRO A 18 11.34 13.10 2.36
CA PRO A 18 12.76 13.06 2.02
C PRO A 18 13.51 11.84 2.54
N SER A 19 13.07 11.26 3.65
CA SER A 19 13.68 10.07 4.27
C SER A 19 13.24 8.73 3.64
N ALA A 20 12.31 8.75 2.65
CA ALA A 20 11.80 7.56 1.99
C ALA A 20 12.16 7.57 0.49
N GLN A 21 12.98 6.62 0.05
CA GLN A 21 13.43 6.51 -1.35
C GLN A 21 12.23 6.41 -2.29
N TYR A 22 11.31 5.48 -2.02
CA TYR A 22 10.10 5.31 -2.80
C TYR A 22 9.33 6.61 -3.00
N SER A 23 9.18 7.41 -1.92
CA SER A 23 8.45 8.67 -1.98
C SER A 23 9.17 9.72 -2.84
N ARG A 24 10.50 9.77 -2.78
CA ARG A 24 11.31 10.66 -3.66
C ARG A 24 11.17 10.26 -5.11
N ASP A 25 11.31 8.97 -5.41
CA ASP A 25 11.24 8.45 -6.78
C ASP A 25 9.87 8.70 -7.43
N LYS A 26 8.78 8.52 -6.67
CA LYS A 26 7.42 8.82 -7.15
C LYS A 26 7.21 10.32 -7.38
N SER A 27 7.72 11.17 -6.51
CA SER A 27 7.66 12.62 -6.68
C SER A 27 8.43 13.08 -7.91
N GLU A 28 9.62 12.53 -8.12
CA GLU A 28 10.43 12.84 -9.30
C GLU A 28 9.81 12.31 -10.59
N THR A 29 9.25 11.11 -10.57
CA THR A 29 8.50 10.56 -11.71
C THR A 29 7.35 11.48 -12.10
N GLU A 30 6.55 11.93 -11.13
CA GLU A 30 5.44 12.85 -11.41
C GLU A 30 5.93 14.20 -11.93
N ARG A 31 7.04 14.72 -11.45
CA ARG A 31 7.67 15.93 -11.95
C ARG A 31 8.08 15.78 -13.43
N ILE A 32 8.72 14.65 -13.77
CA ILE A 32 9.17 14.37 -15.13
C ILE A 32 7.98 14.26 -16.10
N VAL A 33 6.95 13.49 -15.77
CA VAL A 33 5.80 13.34 -16.68
C VAL A 33 5.04 14.63 -16.88
N ARG A 34 4.93 15.49 -15.83
CA ARG A 34 4.36 16.85 -15.95
C ARG A 34 5.21 17.75 -16.87
N GLU A 35 6.53 17.65 -16.80
CA GLU A 35 7.44 18.39 -17.68
C GLU A 35 7.27 17.97 -19.13
N VAL A 36 7.18 16.65 -19.40
CA VAL A 36 6.90 16.13 -20.74
C VAL A 36 5.55 16.65 -21.26
N ALA A 37 4.50 16.58 -20.46
CA ALA A 37 3.18 17.05 -20.89
C ALA A 37 3.15 18.57 -21.20
N ARG A 38 3.95 19.38 -20.49
CA ARG A 38 4.07 20.82 -20.81
C ARG A 38 4.74 21.08 -22.15
N ARG A 39 5.65 20.19 -22.58
CA ARG A 39 6.32 20.28 -23.88
C ARG A 39 5.48 19.73 -25.02
N HIS A 40 4.47 18.91 -24.68
CA HIS A 40 3.59 18.22 -25.60
C HIS A 40 2.13 18.54 -25.29
N PRO A 41 1.65 19.77 -25.55
CA PRO A 41 0.30 20.21 -25.21
C PRO A 41 -0.81 19.45 -25.93
N GLU A 42 -0.48 18.73 -27.00
CA GLU A 42 -1.35 17.82 -27.72
C GLU A 42 -1.67 16.54 -26.90
N MET A 43 -0.88 16.23 -25.87
CA MET A 43 -1.06 15.05 -25.02
C MET A 43 -1.97 15.36 -23.83
N THR A 44 -2.92 14.49 -23.57
CA THR A 44 -3.69 14.53 -22.33
C THR A 44 -2.97 13.75 -21.24
N LEU A 45 -2.43 14.45 -20.25
CA LEU A 45 -1.81 13.79 -19.09
C LEU A 45 -2.85 13.55 -17.99
N THR A 46 -2.92 12.30 -17.56
CA THR A 46 -3.63 11.92 -16.34
C THR A 46 -2.67 11.20 -15.39
N VAL A 47 -2.72 11.54 -14.12
CA VAL A 47 -1.91 10.94 -13.06
C VAL A 47 -2.85 10.32 -12.03
N ILE A 48 -2.78 9.00 -11.84
CA ILE A 48 -3.49 8.36 -10.74
C ILE A 48 -2.57 8.27 -9.51
N ARG A 49 -3.14 8.56 -8.35
CA ARG A 49 -2.47 8.48 -7.05
C ARG A 49 -3.25 7.51 -6.14
N PRO A 50 -3.10 6.21 -6.36
CA PRO A 50 -3.75 5.24 -5.50
C PRO A 50 -3.06 5.19 -4.13
N THR A 51 -3.83 4.86 -3.10
CA THR A 51 -3.30 4.38 -1.83
C THR A 51 -2.66 2.99 -2.01
N LEU A 52 -2.43 2.24 -0.94
CA LEU A 52 -1.91 0.88 -1.07
C LEU A 52 -2.90 0.00 -1.86
N VAL A 53 -2.49 -0.37 -3.07
CA VAL A 53 -3.28 -1.26 -3.93
C VAL A 53 -3.04 -2.70 -3.48
N LEU A 54 -4.11 -3.40 -3.13
CA LEU A 54 -4.06 -4.78 -2.72
C LEU A 54 -5.00 -5.64 -3.57
N GLN A 55 -4.58 -6.88 -3.79
CA GLN A 55 -5.40 -7.94 -4.34
C GLN A 55 -4.94 -9.28 -3.76
N PRO A 56 -5.82 -10.28 -3.63
CA PRO A 56 -5.47 -11.58 -3.06
C PRO A 56 -4.26 -12.24 -3.73
N ASP A 57 -4.20 -12.20 -5.07
CA ASP A 57 -3.16 -12.87 -5.86
C ASP A 57 -1.77 -12.24 -5.72
N ALA A 58 -1.68 -10.97 -5.29
CA ALA A 58 -0.41 -10.28 -5.05
C ALA A 58 0.17 -10.53 -3.65
N GLY A 59 -0.50 -11.33 -2.82
CA GLY A 59 -0.11 -11.55 -1.44
C GLY A 59 1.34 -12.02 -1.28
N SER A 60 1.72 -13.03 -2.05
CA SER A 60 3.09 -13.58 -1.99
C SER A 60 4.17 -12.59 -2.44
N GLU A 61 3.88 -11.73 -3.42
CA GLU A 61 4.81 -10.71 -3.91
C GLU A 61 5.02 -9.61 -2.86
N ILE A 62 3.93 -9.05 -2.36
CA ILE A 62 3.99 -7.98 -1.36
C ILE A 62 4.68 -8.45 -0.09
N ALA A 63 4.37 -9.66 0.37
CA ALA A 63 5.03 -10.22 1.54
C ALA A 63 6.54 -10.42 1.31
N ARG A 64 6.96 -10.92 0.16
CA ARG A 64 8.39 -11.03 -0.19
C ARG A 64 9.06 -9.67 -0.26
N TYR A 65 8.37 -8.67 -0.80
CA TYR A 65 8.89 -7.31 -0.91
C TYR A 65 9.14 -6.69 0.47
N PHE A 66 8.23 -6.87 1.42
CA PHE A 66 8.34 -6.27 2.75
C PHE A 66 9.12 -7.12 3.77
N LEU A 67 8.94 -8.42 3.77
CA LEU A 67 9.55 -9.32 4.76
C LEU A 67 10.85 -9.98 4.26
N GLY A 68 11.03 -10.05 2.94
CA GLY A 68 12.09 -10.82 2.35
C GLY A 68 11.85 -12.33 2.43
N PRO A 69 12.63 -13.13 1.67
CA PRO A 69 12.40 -14.58 1.56
C PRO A 69 12.57 -15.32 2.88
N LEU A 70 13.50 -14.90 3.73
CA LEU A 70 13.79 -15.56 5.00
C LEU A 70 12.66 -15.39 6.02
N LEU A 71 12.24 -14.16 6.30
CA LEU A 71 11.16 -13.89 7.25
C LEU A 71 9.81 -14.36 6.71
N PHE A 72 9.58 -14.23 5.42
CA PHE A 72 8.38 -14.78 4.78
C PHE A 72 8.30 -16.29 4.91
N GLY A 73 9.42 -17.00 4.66
CA GLY A 73 9.51 -18.44 4.86
C GLY A 73 9.28 -18.84 6.33
N ALA A 74 9.92 -18.16 7.27
CA ALA A 74 9.74 -18.41 8.69
C ALA A 74 8.28 -18.15 9.16
N ALA A 75 7.65 -17.08 8.67
CA ALA A 75 6.26 -16.76 8.99
C ALA A 75 5.28 -17.83 8.49
N ARG A 76 5.57 -18.46 7.34
CA ARG A 76 4.75 -19.59 6.81
C ARG A 76 4.88 -20.87 7.62
N LEU A 77 6.00 -21.10 8.29
CA LEU A 77 6.20 -22.26 9.16
C LEU A 77 5.54 -22.08 10.53
N MET A 78 5.15 -20.86 10.88
CA MET A 78 4.50 -20.58 12.16
C MET A 78 3.02 -20.99 12.09
N PRO A 79 2.54 -21.82 13.04
CA PRO A 79 1.11 -22.12 13.13
C PRO A 79 0.27 -20.84 13.24
N GLY A 80 -0.79 -20.72 12.45
CA GLY A 80 -1.64 -19.52 12.44
C GLY A 80 -2.22 -19.18 13.82
N SER A 81 -2.45 -20.18 14.67
CA SER A 81 -2.87 -20.00 16.07
C SER A 81 -1.80 -19.30 16.90
N VAL A 82 -0.53 -19.56 16.67
CA VAL A 82 0.61 -18.89 17.34
C VAL A 82 0.80 -17.48 16.82
N ALA A 83 0.76 -17.31 15.50
CA ALA A 83 0.90 -15.99 14.88
C ALA A 83 -0.15 -14.99 15.38
N LYS A 84 -1.41 -15.43 15.55
CA LYS A 84 -2.51 -14.62 16.11
C LYS A 84 -2.32 -14.22 17.58
N GLN A 85 -1.54 -14.94 18.34
CA GLN A 85 -1.27 -14.64 19.75
C GLN A 85 -0.12 -13.66 19.93
N LEU A 86 0.75 -13.51 18.93
CA LEU A 86 1.88 -12.57 19.00
C LEU A 86 1.37 -11.13 18.86
N PRO A 87 1.66 -10.27 19.84
CA PRO A 87 1.26 -8.87 19.75
C PRO A 87 2.07 -8.17 18.64
N LEU A 88 1.39 -7.32 17.87
CA LEU A 88 1.99 -6.57 16.78
C LEU A 88 2.44 -5.19 17.25
N PRO A 89 3.75 -4.90 17.31
CA PRO A 89 4.25 -3.58 17.65
C PRO A 89 4.00 -2.62 16.47
N LEU A 90 2.98 -1.77 16.59
CA LEU A 90 2.64 -0.78 15.58
C LEU A 90 2.65 0.63 16.16
N PRO A 91 3.31 1.58 15.49
CA PRO A 91 3.20 3.00 15.81
C PRO A 91 1.80 3.53 15.47
N ALA A 92 1.53 4.77 15.78
CA ALA A 92 0.35 5.44 15.25
C ALA A 92 0.50 5.58 13.72
N VAL A 93 -0.38 4.92 12.98
CA VAL A 93 -0.46 4.99 11.51
C VAL A 93 -1.89 5.25 11.09
N SER A 94 -2.04 5.78 9.89
CA SER A 94 -3.34 5.98 9.25
C SER A 94 -3.17 5.68 7.76
N VAL A 95 -3.70 4.55 7.32
CA VAL A 95 -3.48 4.00 5.98
C VAL A 95 -4.81 3.64 5.33
N ALA A 96 -4.99 4.01 4.09
CA ALA A 96 -6.09 3.52 3.27
C ALA A 96 -5.61 2.42 2.33
N PHE A 97 -6.52 1.55 1.95
CA PHE A 97 -6.31 0.51 0.96
C PHE A 97 -7.30 0.69 -0.18
N VAL A 98 -6.97 0.17 -1.36
CA VAL A 98 -7.88 0.14 -2.50
C VAL A 98 -7.67 -1.19 -3.23
N HIS A 99 -8.76 -1.77 -3.77
CA HIS A 99 -8.66 -3.00 -4.55
C HIS A 99 -8.12 -2.71 -5.95
N ALA A 100 -7.39 -3.66 -6.53
CA ALA A 100 -6.84 -3.50 -7.88
C ALA A 100 -7.95 -3.28 -8.93
N ASP A 101 -9.09 -3.96 -8.79
CA ASP A 101 -10.24 -3.81 -9.70
C ASP A 101 -10.84 -2.41 -9.63
N ASP A 102 -10.93 -1.80 -8.43
CA ASP A 102 -11.40 -0.43 -8.28
C ASP A 102 -10.46 0.58 -8.97
N VAL A 103 -9.14 0.31 -8.93
CA VAL A 103 -8.16 1.13 -9.68
C VAL A 103 -8.33 0.92 -11.18
N ALA A 104 -8.57 -0.30 -11.64
CA ALA A 104 -8.81 -0.61 -13.05
C ALA A 104 -10.08 0.06 -13.56
N ASP A 105 -11.18 0.03 -12.78
CA ASP A 105 -12.43 0.76 -13.12
C ASP A 105 -12.17 2.27 -13.25
N ALA A 106 -11.41 2.86 -12.32
CA ALA A 106 -11.03 4.27 -12.41
C ALA A 106 -10.27 4.58 -13.70
N LEU A 107 -9.32 3.72 -14.12
CA LEU A 107 -8.58 3.88 -15.36
C LEU A 107 -9.48 3.82 -16.60
N VAL A 108 -10.42 2.87 -16.65
CA VAL A 108 -11.40 2.77 -17.73
C VAL A 108 -12.22 4.07 -17.83
N ARG A 109 -12.76 4.55 -16.70
CA ARG A 109 -13.53 5.81 -16.66
C ARG A 109 -12.72 7.04 -17.08
N ILE A 110 -11.43 7.09 -16.73
CA ILE A 110 -10.50 8.14 -17.15
C ILE A 110 -10.35 8.12 -18.68
N LEU A 111 -10.14 6.95 -19.27
CA LEU A 111 -9.97 6.80 -20.71
C LEU A 111 -11.26 7.17 -21.47
N ASP A 112 -12.41 6.67 -21.03
CA ASP A 112 -13.71 6.94 -21.65
C ASP A 112 -14.04 8.44 -21.65
N ARG A 113 -13.75 9.13 -20.54
CA ARG A 113 -14.03 10.56 -20.37
C ARG A 113 -12.88 11.46 -20.85
N ARG A 114 -11.74 10.90 -21.23
CA ARG A 114 -10.51 11.63 -21.54
C ARG A 114 -10.18 12.66 -20.45
N ALA A 115 -10.35 12.25 -19.19
CA ALA A 115 -10.29 13.14 -18.04
C ALA A 115 -8.85 13.52 -17.69
N PRO A 116 -8.45 14.81 -17.79
CA PRO A 116 -7.08 15.23 -17.51
C PRO A 116 -6.82 15.49 -16.05
N GLY A 117 -5.54 15.46 -15.68
CA GLY A 117 -5.03 15.88 -14.37
C GLY A 117 -4.92 14.74 -13.35
N PRO A 118 -4.61 15.07 -12.09
CA PRO A 118 -4.42 14.06 -11.06
C PRO A 118 -5.73 13.57 -10.46
N PHE A 119 -5.78 12.28 -10.07
CA PHE A 119 -6.89 11.65 -9.35
C PHE A 119 -6.38 10.83 -8.19
N ASN A 120 -6.82 11.18 -6.98
CA ASN A 120 -6.62 10.39 -5.78
C ASN A 120 -7.60 9.21 -5.76
N LEU A 121 -7.10 8.00 -5.49
CA LEU A 121 -7.91 6.79 -5.41
C LEU A 121 -7.68 6.09 -4.06
N ALA A 122 -8.73 5.98 -3.26
CA ALA A 122 -8.69 5.34 -1.96
C ALA A 122 -10.08 4.78 -1.61
N ALA A 123 -10.13 3.66 -0.90
CA ALA A 123 -11.36 3.13 -0.33
C ALA A 123 -11.46 3.43 1.18
N GLU A 124 -12.67 3.59 1.65
CA GLU A 124 -12.99 3.72 3.08
C GLU A 124 -13.17 2.33 3.73
N PRO A 125 -12.97 2.21 5.04
CA PRO A 125 -12.50 3.24 5.97
C PRO A 125 -11.00 3.45 5.92
N LEU A 126 -10.56 4.64 6.34
CA LEU A 126 -9.16 4.87 6.70
C LEU A 126 -8.81 4.02 7.92
N MET A 127 -7.80 3.15 7.78
CA MET A 127 -7.43 2.19 8.81
C MET A 127 -6.39 2.77 9.76
N ASP A 128 -6.69 2.74 11.04
CA ASP A 128 -5.72 3.04 12.10
C ASP A 128 -4.95 1.78 12.53
N ALA A 129 -3.91 1.95 13.36
CA ALA A 129 -3.11 0.83 13.83
C ALA A 129 -3.91 -0.24 14.61
N PRO A 130 -4.90 0.09 15.46
CA PRO A 130 -5.83 -0.90 16.04
C PRO A 130 -6.64 -1.64 14.99
N GLY A 131 -7.15 -0.95 13.96
CA GLY A 131 -7.92 -1.54 12.87
C GLY A 131 -7.09 -2.54 12.07
N ILE A 132 -5.85 -2.17 11.74
CA ILE A 132 -4.90 -3.06 11.06
C ILE A 132 -4.62 -4.31 11.91
N ALA A 133 -4.33 -4.16 13.20
CA ALA A 133 -4.08 -5.30 14.08
C ALA A 133 -5.30 -6.25 14.15
N ARG A 134 -6.53 -5.71 14.23
CA ARG A 134 -7.76 -6.53 14.18
C ARG A 134 -7.90 -7.28 12.86
N ALA A 135 -7.64 -6.63 11.73
CA ALA A 135 -7.70 -7.28 10.41
C ALA A 135 -6.67 -8.42 10.29
N LEU A 136 -5.52 -8.29 10.94
CA LEU A 136 -4.49 -9.33 11.04
C LEU A 136 -4.81 -10.41 12.10
N GLY A 137 -5.91 -10.28 12.84
CA GLY A 137 -6.31 -11.21 13.88
C GLY A 137 -5.42 -11.19 15.13
N THR A 138 -4.72 -10.09 15.40
CA THR A 138 -3.78 -9.95 16.51
C THR A 138 -4.08 -8.71 17.36
N ARG A 139 -3.29 -8.49 18.41
CA ARG A 139 -3.38 -7.31 19.29
C ARG A 139 -2.28 -6.32 18.94
N ARG A 140 -2.63 -5.04 18.92
CA ARG A 140 -1.63 -3.97 18.82
C ARG A 140 -0.92 -3.78 20.17
N VAL A 141 0.41 -3.64 20.10
CA VAL A 141 1.21 -2.99 21.15
C VAL A 141 1.65 -1.63 20.63
N PRO A 142 1.25 -0.52 21.26
CA PRO A 142 1.64 0.80 20.83
C PRO A 142 3.13 1.01 21.10
N VAL A 143 3.86 1.40 20.05
CA VAL A 143 5.29 1.70 20.12
C VAL A 143 5.55 3.05 19.45
N PRO A 144 6.56 3.81 19.89
CA PRO A 144 6.95 5.04 19.21
C PRO A 144 7.47 4.76 17.79
N ALA A 145 7.13 5.61 16.84
CA ALA A 145 7.54 5.45 15.44
C ALA A 145 9.06 5.39 15.28
N PHE A 146 9.82 6.17 16.07
CA PHE A 146 11.27 6.18 16.01
C PHE A 146 11.88 4.81 16.41
N ALA A 147 11.26 4.09 17.36
CA ALA A 147 11.75 2.78 17.80
C ALA A 147 11.51 1.72 16.71
N VAL A 148 10.34 1.74 16.04
CA VAL A 148 10.07 0.88 14.89
C VAL A 148 11.03 1.19 13.75
N ARG A 149 11.23 2.47 13.46
CA ARG A 149 12.16 2.91 12.42
C ARG A 149 13.60 2.44 12.69
N ALA A 150 14.06 2.55 13.95
CA ALA A 150 15.39 2.09 14.33
C ALA A 150 15.54 0.56 14.19
N ALA A 151 14.52 -0.21 14.58
CA ALA A 151 14.50 -1.67 14.41
C ALA A 151 14.54 -2.07 12.93
N VAL A 152 13.72 -1.42 12.07
CA VAL A 152 13.72 -1.64 10.62
C VAL A 152 15.08 -1.26 10.02
N GLN A 153 15.68 -0.14 10.44
CA GLN A 153 17.00 0.28 9.99
C GLN A 153 18.07 -0.76 10.34
N ALA A 154 18.05 -1.29 11.55
CA ALA A 154 19.02 -2.32 11.98
C ALA A 154 18.83 -3.62 11.17
N ALA A 155 17.60 -4.08 10.98
CA ALA A 155 17.30 -5.27 10.20
C ALA A 155 17.65 -5.11 8.71
N PHE A 156 17.41 -3.93 8.13
CA PHE A 156 17.81 -3.58 6.77
C PHE A 156 19.33 -3.55 6.61
N ALA A 157 20.04 -2.89 7.53
CA ALA A 157 21.52 -2.84 7.52
C ALA A 157 22.16 -4.22 7.70
N ALA A 158 21.52 -5.11 8.46
CA ALA A 158 21.94 -6.50 8.62
C ALA A 158 21.50 -7.41 7.46
N HIS A 159 20.86 -6.89 6.42
CA HIS A 159 20.32 -7.64 5.26
C HIS A 159 19.30 -8.75 5.65
N VAL A 160 18.64 -8.60 6.79
CA VAL A 160 17.58 -9.51 7.26
C VAL A 160 16.27 -9.27 6.51
N ILE A 161 15.98 -7.99 6.21
CA ILE A 161 14.81 -7.56 5.42
C ILE A 161 15.24 -6.67 4.25
N PRO A 162 14.53 -6.70 3.11
CA PRO A 162 14.79 -5.80 2.00
C PRO A 162 14.14 -4.42 2.17
N THR A 163 13.22 -4.29 3.14
CA THR A 163 12.43 -3.06 3.34
C THR A 163 13.25 -1.96 3.98
N GLU A 164 13.36 -0.84 3.29
CA GLU A 164 14.02 0.34 3.82
C GLU A 164 13.21 1.01 4.95
N PRO A 165 13.89 1.69 5.91
CA PRO A 165 13.21 2.33 7.04
C PRO A 165 12.28 3.48 6.63
N GLY A 166 12.43 4.04 5.43
CA GLY A 166 11.57 5.07 4.86
C GLY A 166 10.10 4.66 4.75
N TRP A 167 9.80 3.37 4.67
CA TRP A 167 8.41 2.89 4.69
C TRP A 167 7.70 3.15 6.02
N VAL A 168 8.43 3.17 7.13
CA VAL A 168 7.87 3.58 8.43
C VAL A 168 7.49 5.05 8.40
N ASP A 169 8.33 5.88 7.78
CA ASP A 169 8.05 7.31 7.62
C ASP A 169 6.82 7.54 6.71
N ILE A 170 6.66 6.75 5.64
CA ILE A 170 5.46 6.79 4.79
C ILE A 170 4.21 6.43 5.60
N GLY A 171 4.21 5.31 6.30
CA GLY A 171 3.05 4.84 7.06
C GLY A 171 2.63 5.78 8.21
N THR A 172 3.57 6.55 8.76
CA THR A 172 3.32 7.44 9.90
C THR A 172 3.12 8.90 9.53
N ARG A 173 3.46 9.32 8.31
CA ARG A 173 3.49 10.74 7.90
C ARG A 173 2.74 11.03 6.60
N ALA A 174 2.38 10.02 5.81
CA ALA A 174 1.59 10.22 4.61
C ALA A 174 0.16 10.67 5.00
N PRO A 175 -0.39 11.72 4.37
CA PRO A 175 -1.75 12.14 4.60
C PRO A 175 -2.74 11.15 3.98
N ALA A 176 -3.99 11.17 4.46
CA ALA A 176 -5.08 10.47 3.81
C ALA A 176 -5.47 11.18 2.50
N LEU A 177 -5.94 10.44 1.51
CA LEU A 177 -6.33 11.02 0.22
C LEU A 177 -7.82 11.37 0.22
N ASP A 178 -8.14 12.58 -0.24
CA ASP A 178 -9.49 12.99 -0.60
C ASP A 178 -9.80 12.53 -2.03
N THR A 179 -10.86 11.76 -2.22
CA THR A 179 -11.27 11.19 -3.51
C THR A 179 -12.42 11.94 -4.16
N SER A 180 -12.80 13.11 -3.64
CA SER A 180 -13.95 13.89 -4.12
C SER A 180 -13.85 14.25 -5.59
N ARG A 181 -12.66 14.46 -6.12
CA ARG A 181 -12.43 14.75 -7.54
C ARG A 181 -12.78 13.52 -8.41
N ALA A 182 -12.33 12.33 -8.03
CA ALA A 182 -12.66 11.10 -8.75
C ALA A 182 -14.18 10.86 -8.76
N ARG A 183 -14.84 11.04 -7.61
CA ARG A 183 -16.30 10.92 -7.52
C ARG A 183 -17.03 11.90 -8.44
N ARG A 184 -16.63 13.16 -8.44
CA ARG A 184 -17.32 14.19 -9.24
C ARG A 184 -17.09 14.08 -10.75
N LEU A 185 -15.84 13.83 -11.16
CA LEU A 185 -15.46 13.90 -12.58
C LEU A 185 -15.51 12.55 -13.27
N LEU A 186 -15.30 11.46 -12.55
CA LEU A 186 -15.32 10.11 -13.10
C LEU A 186 -16.58 9.34 -12.72
N ASP A 187 -17.42 9.87 -11.81
CA ASP A 187 -18.50 9.10 -11.19
C ASP A 187 -17.97 7.80 -10.58
N TRP A 188 -16.76 7.88 -10.01
CA TRP A 188 -16.04 6.75 -9.47
C TRP A 188 -16.26 6.62 -7.96
N THR A 189 -16.66 5.46 -7.54
CA THR A 189 -16.72 5.07 -6.12
C THR A 189 -16.17 3.64 -6.02
N PRO A 190 -15.24 3.36 -5.11
CA PRO A 190 -14.72 2.01 -4.95
C PRO A 190 -15.85 1.05 -4.54
N GLU A 191 -15.91 -0.12 -5.14
CA GLU A 191 -16.86 -1.18 -4.79
C GLU A 191 -16.42 -1.94 -3.54
N HIS A 192 -15.09 -2.03 -3.33
CA HIS A 192 -14.51 -2.77 -2.22
C HIS A 192 -14.16 -1.84 -1.05
N ARG A 193 -14.58 -2.22 0.14
CA ARG A 193 -14.21 -1.50 1.36
C ARG A 193 -12.75 -1.77 1.73
N GLY A 194 -12.02 -0.75 2.19
CA GLY A 194 -10.60 -0.86 2.52
C GLY A 194 -10.27 -1.88 3.62
N ASP A 195 -11.14 -2.03 4.62
CA ASP A 195 -11.00 -3.05 5.68
C ASP A 195 -11.21 -4.47 5.14
N GLU A 196 -12.15 -4.68 4.22
CA GLU A 196 -12.38 -5.97 3.55
C GLU A 196 -11.23 -6.31 2.59
N VAL A 197 -10.72 -5.34 1.85
CA VAL A 197 -9.55 -5.50 0.98
C VAL A 197 -8.35 -6.02 1.78
N LEU A 198 -8.06 -5.39 2.92
CA LEU A 198 -6.98 -5.84 3.81
C LEU A 198 -7.26 -7.25 4.36
N ALA A 199 -8.47 -7.53 4.82
CA ALA A 199 -8.82 -8.83 5.39
C ALA A 199 -8.71 -9.96 4.36
N ARG A 200 -9.19 -9.77 3.12
CA ARG A 200 -9.07 -10.73 2.02
C ARG A 200 -7.62 -10.98 1.64
N PHE A 201 -6.83 -9.91 1.56
CA PHE A 201 -5.40 -10.00 1.28
C PHE A 201 -4.65 -10.81 2.34
N VAL A 202 -4.91 -10.56 3.62
CA VAL A 202 -4.29 -11.30 4.74
C VAL A 202 -4.72 -12.78 4.73
N ALA A 203 -5.99 -13.06 4.43
CA ALA A 203 -6.47 -14.43 4.29
C ALA A 203 -5.78 -15.17 3.13
N ALA A 204 -5.60 -14.52 1.98
CA ALA A 204 -4.89 -15.08 0.83
C ALA A 204 -3.40 -15.35 1.14
N LEU A 205 -2.74 -14.45 1.87
CA LEU A 205 -1.39 -14.66 2.39
C LEU A 205 -1.29 -15.93 3.25
N GLY A 206 -2.27 -16.13 4.14
CA GLY A 206 -2.33 -17.30 5.02
C GLY A 206 -2.52 -18.61 4.25
N ARG A 207 -3.21 -18.60 3.10
CA ARG A 207 -3.40 -19.74 2.21
C ARG A 207 -2.27 -19.95 1.20
N GLY A 208 -1.35 -18.97 1.10
CA GLY A 208 -0.27 -19.01 0.11
C GLY A 208 -0.76 -18.82 -1.32
N GLU A 209 -1.88 -18.13 -1.50
CA GLU A 209 -2.41 -17.80 -2.82
C GLU A 209 -1.45 -16.92 -3.60
N GLY A 210 -1.44 -17.06 -4.92
CA GLY A 210 -0.64 -16.29 -5.84
C GLY A 210 -1.17 -16.45 -7.25
N GLY A 211 -0.73 -15.59 -8.17
CA GLY A 211 -1.12 -15.63 -9.58
C GLY A 211 -0.18 -16.44 -10.45
N GLU A 212 -0.58 -16.65 -11.71
CA GLU A 212 0.21 -17.40 -12.70
C GLU A 212 1.46 -16.66 -13.21
N GLY A 213 1.53 -15.35 -13.05
CA GLY A 213 2.66 -14.53 -13.48
C GLY A 213 3.94 -14.86 -12.70
N PRO A 214 5.14 -14.70 -13.29
CA PRO A 214 6.40 -15.03 -12.61
C PRO A 214 6.57 -14.34 -11.26
N VAL A 215 6.06 -13.12 -11.11
CA VAL A 215 6.15 -12.29 -9.90
C VAL A 215 5.10 -12.73 -8.86
N LEU A 216 3.93 -13.15 -9.30
CA LEU A 216 2.79 -13.53 -8.46
C LEU A 216 2.82 -15.01 -8.04
N ARG A 217 3.73 -15.83 -8.61
CA ARG A 217 3.81 -17.26 -8.29
C ARG A 217 4.08 -17.47 -6.79
N PRO A 218 3.33 -18.36 -6.13
CA PRO A 218 3.65 -18.78 -4.78
C PRO A 218 5.07 -19.34 -4.71
N ALA A 219 5.75 -19.14 -3.57
CA ALA A 219 7.04 -19.79 -3.37
C ALA A 219 6.89 -21.31 -3.52
N ALA A 220 7.81 -21.95 -4.26
CA ALA A 220 7.81 -23.39 -4.47
C ALA A 220 7.68 -24.14 -3.14
N GLY A 221 6.60 -24.90 -2.96
CA GLY A 221 6.28 -25.63 -1.73
C GLY A 221 4.78 -25.72 -1.40
N SER A 222 3.91 -24.99 -2.11
CA SER A 222 2.45 -25.02 -1.88
C SER A 222 1.67 -26.00 -2.78
N ALA A 223 2.32 -26.68 -3.71
CA ALA A 223 1.70 -27.71 -4.55
C ALA A 223 1.90 -29.07 -3.88
N GLY A 224 1.03 -29.47 -2.97
CA GLY A 224 1.06 -30.82 -2.43
C GLY A 224 0.43 -30.97 -1.06
N ALA A 225 -0.86 -30.67 -0.93
CA ALA A 225 -1.73 -31.26 0.08
C ALA A 225 -3.16 -31.17 -0.45
N SER A 226 -3.50 -32.10 -1.30
CA SER A 226 -4.88 -32.49 -1.60
C SER A 226 -5.24 -33.69 -0.74
#